data_93a953e262de69508b6f2afaed4f31c3
#
_entry.id   93a953e262de69508b6f2afaed4f31c3
#
_cell.length_a   1.000
_cell.length_b   1.000
_cell.length_c   1.000
_cell.angle_alpha   90.00
_cell.angle_beta   90.00
_cell.angle_gamma   90.00
#
_symmetry.space_group_name_H-M   'P 1'
#
loop_
_entity.id
_entity.type
_entity.pdbx_description
1 polymer ?
#
loop_
_entity_poly.entity_id
_entity_poly.type
_entity_poly.pdbx_seq_one_letter_code
_entity_poly.pdbx_strand_id
1 'polypeptide(L)'
;MKEILNFLAELSCNNNREWFNEHKDWYRDCQQRFELFTAEWLERLKEMDPDLAPLQPKDCIWRIYRDVRFSHDKRPFKEWFGVFPAVQGGRKSDRGGYYVHIQPGQCMFGGGIWCPNKDLLNALRKEVLANYDEVESIFANPVTNKYFQDFDSEYMLKKVPQGFPADFEHADWLKRKCYTFSTPLTDEQVCAPDFVDLATEIAYAAKPINDFLNYTFEEYGEFPDRR
;
A
#
# COMPACT_ATOMS: atom_id res chain seq x y z
N MET A 1 -17.09 -8.09 2.32
CA MET A 1 -16.43 -7.15 3.25
C MET A 1 -17.33 -6.57 4.33
N LYS A 2 -18.67 -6.58 4.20
CA LYS A 2 -19.60 -5.96 5.14
C LYS A 2 -19.37 -6.36 6.61
N GLU A 3 -19.20 -7.67 6.89
CA GLU A 3 -18.94 -8.15 8.26
C GLU A 3 -17.61 -7.63 8.84
N ILE A 4 -16.61 -7.44 7.99
CA ILE A 4 -15.31 -6.86 8.39
C ILE A 4 -15.50 -5.41 8.81
N LEU A 5 -16.24 -4.61 8.03
CA LEU A 5 -16.52 -3.22 8.36
C LEU A 5 -17.34 -3.09 9.65
N ASN A 6 -18.37 -3.95 9.83
CA ASN A 6 -19.16 -3.98 11.07
C ASN A 6 -18.27 -4.29 12.28
N PHE A 7 -17.44 -5.33 12.20
CA PHE A 7 -16.50 -5.69 13.28
C PHE A 7 -15.54 -4.54 13.61
N LEU A 8 -14.96 -3.90 12.58
CA LEU A 8 -14.02 -2.80 12.77
C LEU A 8 -14.68 -1.56 13.38
N ALA A 9 -15.94 -1.26 13.02
CA ALA A 9 -16.70 -0.17 13.62
C ALA A 9 -16.93 -0.41 15.14
N GLU A 10 -17.35 -1.62 15.52
CA GLU A 10 -17.51 -1.99 16.92
C GLU A 10 -16.17 -2.02 17.69
N LEU A 11 -15.12 -2.56 17.06
CA LEU A 11 -13.77 -2.56 17.64
C LEU A 11 -13.27 -1.13 17.89
N SER A 12 -13.53 -0.18 17.00
CA SER A 12 -13.08 1.21 17.17
C SER A 12 -13.68 1.88 18.41
N CYS A 13 -14.92 1.52 18.75
CA CYS A 13 -15.61 1.99 19.97
C CYS A 13 -15.15 1.24 21.25
N ASN A 14 -14.61 0.02 21.09
CA ASN A 14 -14.32 -0.91 22.20
C ASN A 14 -12.89 -1.47 22.12
N ASN A 15 -11.89 -0.65 21.74
CA ASN A 15 -10.54 -1.12 21.44
C ASN A 15 -9.75 -1.47 22.72
N ASN A 16 -10.14 -2.57 23.37
CA ASN A 16 -9.50 -3.15 24.54
C ASN A 16 -9.47 -4.69 24.45
N ARG A 17 -8.65 -5.31 25.32
CA ARG A 17 -8.43 -6.77 25.27
C ARG A 17 -9.63 -7.59 25.76
N GLU A 18 -10.41 -7.07 26.69
CA GLU A 18 -11.59 -7.74 27.27
C GLU A 18 -12.64 -7.92 26.17
N TRP A 19 -13.09 -6.83 25.57
CA TRP A 19 -14.05 -6.85 24.46
C TRP A 19 -13.58 -7.73 23.31
N PHE A 20 -12.30 -7.60 22.91
CA PHE A 20 -11.74 -8.40 21.81
C PHE A 20 -11.77 -9.90 22.11
N ASN A 21 -11.49 -10.31 23.35
CA ASN A 21 -11.52 -11.72 23.75
C ASN A 21 -12.95 -12.27 23.72
N GLU A 22 -13.94 -11.48 24.12
CA GLU A 22 -15.36 -11.85 24.05
C GLU A 22 -15.85 -11.99 22.59
N HIS A 23 -15.29 -11.21 21.67
CA HIS A 23 -15.65 -11.20 20.26
C HIS A 23 -14.62 -11.91 19.33
N LYS A 24 -13.80 -12.76 19.91
CA LYS A 24 -12.69 -13.41 19.19
C LYS A 24 -13.15 -14.30 18.04
N ASP A 25 -14.31 -14.92 18.15
CA ASP A 25 -14.85 -15.77 17.09
C ASP A 25 -15.37 -14.92 15.91
N TRP A 26 -15.94 -13.73 16.19
CA TRP A 26 -16.29 -12.77 15.14
C TRP A 26 -15.04 -12.26 14.41
N TYR A 27 -13.96 -11.95 15.15
CA TYR A 27 -12.67 -11.61 14.54
C TYR A 27 -12.15 -12.73 13.64
N ARG A 28 -12.24 -14.00 14.05
CA ARG A 28 -11.79 -15.14 13.25
C ARG A 28 -12.57 -15.29 11.95
N ASP A 29 -13.89 -15.13 12.01
CA ASP A 29 -14.73 -15.12 10.80
C ASP A 29 -14.32 -13.99 9.84
N CYS A 30 -14.12 -12.77 10.36
CA CYS A 30 -13.65 -11.64 9.58
C CYS A 30 -12.26 -11.90 8.96
N GLN A 31 -11.34 -12.45 9.73
CA GLN A 31 -10.00 -12.81 9.25
C GLN A 31 -10.08 -13.84 8.11
N GLN A 32 -10.87 -14.88 8.28
CA GLN A 32 -11.05 -15.91 7.24
C GLN A 32 -11.63 -15.31 5.94
N ARG A 33 -12.62 -14.43 6.05
CA ARG A 33 -13.19 -13.72 4.88
C ARG A 33 -12.13 -12.86 4.18
N PHE A 34 -11.30 -12.18 4.93
CA PHE A 34 -10.23 -11.36 4.38
C PHE A 34 -9.12 -12.20 3.73
N GLU A 35 -8.80 -13.37 4.32
CA GLU A 35 -7.88 -14.35 3.74
C GLU A 35 -8.41 -14.93 2.42
N LEU A 36 -9.70 -15.23 2.33
CA LEU A 36 -10.33 -15.70 1.08
C LEU A 36 -10.27 -14.63 -0.02
N PHE A 37 -10.63 -13.39 0.31
CA PHE A 37 -10.48 -12.26 -0.61
C PHE A 37 -9.03 -12.13 -1.10
N THR A 38 -8.09 -12.17 -0.15
CA THR A 38 -6.66 -12.04 -0.48
C THR A 38 -6.18 -13.17 -1.37
N ALA A 39 -6.62 -14.40 -1.13
CA ALA A 39 -6.24 -15.55 -1.93
C ALA A 39 -6.74 -15.41 -3.38
N GLU A 40 -8.01 -15.05 -3.55
CA GLU A 40 -8.61 -14.84 -4.88
C GLU A 40 -7.93 -13.68 -5.62
N TRP A 41 -7.74 -12.55 -4.94
CA TRP A 41 -7.10 -11.38 -5.53
C TRP A 41 -5.63 -11.64 -5.90
N LEU A 42 -4.88 -12.35 -5.04
CA LEU A 42 -3.50 -12.70 -5.27
C LEU A 42 -3.31 -13.58 -6.52
N GLU A 43 -4.21 -14.53 -6.78
CA GLU A 43 -4.14 -15.33 -8.01
C GLU A 43 -4.31 -14.46 -9.27
N ARG A 44 -5.22 -13.50 -9.26
CA ARG A 44 -5.37 -12.54 -10.37
C ARG A 44 -4.16 -11.61 -10.52
N LEU A 45 -3.57 -11.19 -9.42
CA LEU A 45 -2.34 -10.39 -9.45
C LEU A 45 -1.16 -11.19 -10.04
N LYS A 46 -1.04 -12.48 -9.75
CA LYS A 46 0.00 -13.35 -10.32
C LYS A 46 -0.08 -13.51 -11.84
N GLU A 47 -1.29 -13.43 -12.40
CA GLU A 47 -1.48 -13.43 -13.87
C GLU A 47 -0.92 -12.16 -14.51
N MET A 48 -1.05 -11.02 -13.82
CA MET A 48 -0.57 -9.72 -14.26
C MET A 48 0.92 -9.49 -13.92
N ASP A 49 1.35 -9.99 -12.77
CA ASP A 49 2.68 -9.80 -12.19
C ASP A 49 3.23 -11.16 -11.70
N PRO A 50 3.88 -11.93 -12.62
CA PRO A 50 4.36 -13.28 -12.32
C PRO A 50 5.38 -13.36 -11.18
N ASP A 51 6.07 -12.26 -10.84
CA ASP A 51 7.05 -12.21 -9.75
C ASP A 51 6.38 -12.34 -8.37
N LEU A 52 5.05 -12.18 -8.31
CA LEU A 52 4.26 -12.45 -7.11
C LEU A 52 3.96 -13.97 -6.90
N ALA A 53 4.32 -14.84 -7.85
CA ALA A 53 4.00 -16.27 -7.81
C ALA A 53 4.40 -16.99 -6.49
N PRO A 54 5.54 -16.67 -5.82
CA PRO A 54 5.91 -17.31 -4.57
C PRO A 54 5.04 -16.94 -3.37
N LEU A 55 4.27 -15.83 -3.45
CA LEU A 55 3.53 -15.30 -2.31
C LEU A 55 2.29 -16.15 -1.96
N GLN A 56 2.04 -16.21 -0.66
CA GLN A 56 0.82 -16.75 -0.07
C GLN A 56 0.04 -15.63 0.65
N PRO A 57 -1.27 -15.73 0.85
CA PRO A 57 -2.07 -14.69 1.55
C PRO A 57 -1.47 -14.25 2.89
N LYS A 58 -0.96 -15.21 3.69
CA LYS A 58 -0.31 -14.94 4.98
C LYS A 58 0.92 -14.03 4.91
N ASP A 59 1.59 -13.97 3.75
CA ASP A 59 2.78 -13.14 3.54
C ASP A 59 2.39 -11.69 3.29
N CYS A 60 1.15 -11.45 2.83
CA CYS A 60 0.64 -10.16 2.41
C CYS A 60 -0.23 -9.47 3.47
N ILE A 61 -0.92 -10.20 4.34
CA ILE A 61 -1.89 -9.66 5.31
C ILE A 61 -1.19 -9.19 6.59
N TRP A 62 -1.55 -7.99 7.08
CA TRP A 62 -1.11 -7.50 8.39
C TRP A 62 -1.95 -8.10 9.51
N ARG A 63 -1.27 -8.50 10.59
CA ARG A 63 -1.95 -8.87 11.85
C ARG A 63 -2.69 -7.69 12.45
N ILE A 64 -3.81 -7.93 13.10
CA ILE A 64 -4.61 -6.90 13.77
C ILE A 64 -3.92 -6.32 15.02
N TYR A 65 -3.04 -7.08 15.66
CA TYR A 65 -2.34 -6.64 16.87
C TYR A 65 -1.34 -5.52 16.59
N ARG A 66 -1.38 -4.47 17.43
CA ARG A 66 -0.42 -3.36 17.40
C ARG A 66 0.75 -3.64 18.33
N ASP A 67 1.92 -3.14 17.97
CA ASP A 67 3.04 -3.00 18.90
C ASP A 67 2.94 -1.62 19.56
N VAL A 68 2.48 -1.59 20.79
CA VAL A 68 2.22 -0.33 21.51
C VAL A 68 3.33 0.04 22.51
N ARG A 69 4.47 -0.67 22.49
CA ARG A 69 5.57 -0.45 23.45
C ARG A 69 6.06 1.00 23.42
N PHE A 70 6.24 1.56 22.24
CA PHE A 70 6.76 2.91 22.03
C PHE A 70 5.69 3.91 21.51
N SER A 71 4.43 3.52 21.43
CA SER A 71 3.33 4.37 20.98
C SER A 71 2.71 5.15 22.14
N HIS A 72 2.34 6.41 21.92
CA HIS A 72 1.50 7.17 22.84
C HIS A 72 0.07 6.61 22.88
N ASP A 73 -0.45 6.19 21.73
CA ASP A 73 -1.73 5.50 21.62
C ASP A 73 -1.57 4.03 22.05
N LYS A 74 -2.19 3.70 23.19
CA LYS A 74 -2.10 2.37 23.82
C LYS A 74 -3.20 1.40 23.38
N ARG A 75 -4.08 1.77 22.45
CA ARG A 75 -5.07 0.84 21.88
C ARG A 75 -4.37 -0.39 21.30
N PRO A 76 -4.76 -1.61 21.74
CA PRO A 76 -4.00 -2.83 21.43
C PRO A 76 -4.20 -3.36 20.01
N PHE A 77 -5.24 -2.92 19.32
CA PHE A 77 -5.61 -3.43 18.00
C PHE A 77 -5.63 -2.34 16.94
N LYS A 78 -5.37 -2.73 15.70
CA LYS A 78 -5.62 -1.90 14.53
C LYS A 78 -7.11 -1.86 14.27
N GLU A 79 -7.62 -0.72 13.84
CA GLU A 79 -9.01 -0.52 13.47
C GLU A 79 -9.22 -0.67 11.96
N TRP A 80 -8.34 -1.47 11.33
CA TRP A 80 -8.33 -1.75 9.90
C TRP A 80 -7.76 -3.13 9.58
N PHE A 81 -8.18 -3.69 8.46
CA PHE A 81 -7.52 -4.80 7.79
C PHE A 81 -6.74 -4.28 6.59
N GLY A 82 -5.57 -4.83 6.35
CA GLY A 82 -4.74 -4.44 5.22
C GLY A 82 -4.00 -5.61 4.61
N VAL A 83 -3.84 -5.56 3.29
CA VAL A 83 -3.08 -6.53 2.50
C VAL A 83 -2.14 -5.80 1.56
N PHE A 84 -0.91 -6.30 1.43
CA PHE A 84 0.12 -5.72 0.56
C PHE A 84 0.91 -6.83 -0.13
N PRO A 85 0.47 -7.32 -1.29
CA PRO A 85 1.29 -8.11 -2.19
C PRO A 85 2.38 -7.23 -2.82
N ALA A 86 3.63 -7.56 -2.53
CA ALA A 86 4.80 -6.97 -3.18
C ALA A 86 5.84 -8.06 -3.41
N VAL A 87 6.58 -7.98 -4.49
CA VAL A 87 7.62 -8.96 -4.83
C VAL A 87 8.65 -9.07 -3.69
N GLN A 88 9.28 -10.24 -3.55
CA GLN A 88 10.32 -10.48 -2.54
C GLN A 88 9.88 -10.22 -1.09
N GLY A 89 8.72 -10.77 -0.69
CA GLY A 89 8.37 -10.83 0.74
C GLY A 89 7.00 -10.26 1.13
N GLY A 90 6.17 -9.86 0.18
CA GLY A 90 4.83 -9.33 0.45
C GLY A 90 4.90 -8.10 1.34
N ARG A 91 4.14 -8.07 2.46
CA ARG A 91 4.11 -6.91 3.38
C ARG A 91 5.44 -6.54 4.03
N LYS A 92 6.48 -7.36 3.89
CA LYS A 92 7.83 -7.08 4.41
C LYS A 92 8.78 -6.56 3.36
N SER A 93 8.37 -6.54 2.10
CA SER A 93 9.17 -6.05 1.00
C SER A 93 9.44 -4.55 1.13
N ASP A 94 10.61 -4.12 0.70
CA ASP A 94 10.93 -2.70 0.49
C ASP A 94 10.57 -2.22 -0.92
N ARG A 95 10.10 -3.12 -1.77
CA ARG A 95 9.67 -2.84 -3.15
C ARG A 95 8.23 -2.31 -3.19
N GLY A 96 7.90 -1.61 -4.25
CA GLY A 96 6.54 -1.20 -4.56
C GLY A 96 5.62 -2.40 -4.80
N GLY A 97 4.38 -2.29 -4.38
CA GLY A 97 3.38 -3.32 -4.50
C GLY A 97 1.96 -2.76 -4.47
N TYR A 98 0.99 -3.62 -4.22
CA TYR A 98 -0.44 -3.30 -4.29
C TYR A 98 -1.03 -3.32 -2.88
N TYR A 99 -1.69 -2.26 -2.47
CA TYR A 99 -2.22 -2.13 -1.12
C TYR A 99 -3.74 -1.97 -1.13
N VAL A 100 -4.44 -2.81 -0.37
CA VAL A 100 -5.85 -2.61 -0.06
C VAL A 100 -6.01 -2.40 1.44
N HIS A 101 -6.68 -1.30 1.79
CA HIS A 101 -6.99 -0.90 3.16
C HIS A 101 -8.50 -0.93 3.37
N ILE A 102 -8.94 -1.66 4.38
CA ILE A 102 -10.34 -1.79 4.77
C ILE A 102 -10.52 -1.21 6.15
N GLN A 103 -11.15 -0.04 6.21
CA GLN A 103 -11.49 0.67 7.45
C GLN A 103 -12.80 1.43 7.21
N PRO A 104 -13.79 1.37 8.12
CA PRO A 104 -15.07 2.05 7.93
C PRO A 104 -14.91 3.53 7.57
N GLY A 105 -15.46 3.96 6.43
CA GLY A 105 -15.40 5.33 5.93
C GLY A 105 -14.00 5.79 5.46
N GLN A 106 -12.98 4.91 5.46
CA GLN A 106 -11.60 5.24 5.08
C GLN A 106 -10.97 4.10 4.26
N CYS A 107 -11.77 3.37 3.51
CA CYS A 107 -11.25 2.34 2.60
C CYS A 107 -10.45 3.00 1.47
N MET A 108 -9.37 2.34 1.04
CA MET A 108 -8.55 2.83 -0.06
C MET A 108 -7.81 1.71 -0.77
N PHE A 109 -7.46 1.95 -2.02
CA PHE A 109 -6.42 1.24 -2.73
C PHE A 109 -5.19 2.15 -2.83
N GLY A 110 -4.00 1.57 -2.70
CA GLY A 110 -2.75 2.28 -2.88
C GLY A 110 -1.62 1.38 -3.37
N GLY A 111 -0.45 1.95 -3.50
CA GLY A 111 0.75 1.23 -3.92
C GLY A 111 2.02 2.04 -3.69
N GLY A 112 3.11 1.59 -4.31
CA GLY A 112 4.40 2.25 -4.23
C GLY A 112 5.24 1.85 -3.03
N ILE A 113 6.24 2.67 -2.71
CA ILE A 113 7.26 2.41 -1.70
C ILE A 113 7.05 3.35 -0.51
N TRP A 114 6.59 2.76 0.61
CA TRP A 114 6.32 3.47 1.86
C TRP A 114 7.56 3.59 2.74
N CYS A 115 7.90 4.82 3.15
CA CYS A 115 8.98 5.11 4.10
C CYS A 115 10.29 4.37 3.80
N PRO A 116 10.86 4.49 2.59
CA PRO A 116 12.12 3.87 2.24
C PRO A 116 13.25 4.33 3.18
N ASN A 117 14.30 3.52 3.35
CA ASN A 117 15.50 3.98 4.02
C ASN A 117 16.18 5.12 3.21
N LYS A 118 17.19 5.76 3.80
CA LYS A 118 17.84 6.94 3.19
C LYS A 118 18.46 6.64 1.83
N ASP A 119 19.06 5.47 1.66
CA ASP A 119 19.79 5.12 0.45
C ASP A 119 18.82 4.79 -0.68
N LEU A 120 17.78 3.99 -0.41
CA LEU A 120 16.69 3.74 -1.34
C LEU A 120 15.96 5.04 -1.71
N LEU A 121 15.67 5.91 -0.74
CA LEU A 121 15.02 7.19 -1.02
C LEU A 121 15.86 8.08 -1.94
N ASN A 122 17.18 8.07 -1.77
CA ASN A 122 18.09 8.81 -2.66
C ASN A 122 18.14 8.20 -4.06
N ALA A 123 18.13 6.87 -4.18
CA ALA A 123 18.08 6.17 -5.46
C ALA A 123 16.77 6.47 -6.20
N LEU A 124 15.62 6.38 -5.51
CA LEU A 124 14.30 6.75 -6.06
C LEU A 124 14.26 8.18 -6.59
N ARG A 125 14.85 9.13 -5.86
CA ARG A 125 14.93 10.53 -6.32
C ARG A 125 15.79 10.69 -7.57
N LYS A 126 16.90 9.96 -7.66
CA LYS A 126 17.76 9.97 -8.87
C LYS A 126 17.02 9.38 -10.06
N GLU A 127 16.31 8.26 -9.84
CA GLU A 127 15.52 7.61 -10.88
C GLU A 127 14.42 8.52 -11.40
N VAL A 128 13.63 9.11 -10.51
CA VAL A 128 12.58 10.08 -10.86
C VAL A 128 13.15 11.32 -11.56
N LEU A 129 14.31 11.83 -11.15
CA LEU A 129 14.95 12.98 -11.81
C LEU A 129 15.47 12.63 -13.20
N ALA A 130 16.06 11.44 -13.37
CA ALA A 130 16.65 11.01 -14.63
C ALA A 130 15.59 10.66 -15.70
N ASN A 131 14.45 10.13 -15.25
CA ASN A 131 13.39 9.60 -16.13
C ASN A 131 12.03 10.24 -15.85
N TYR A 132 12.02 11.56 -15.58
CA TYR A 132 10.78 12.28 -15.21
C TYR A 132 9.73 12.27 -16.33
N ASP A 133 10.15 12.29 -17.60
CA ASP A 133 9.26 12.20 -18.76
C ASP A 133 8.46 10.88 -18.74
N GLU A 134 9.08 9.78 -18.30
CA GLU A 134 8.42 8.49 -18.15
C GLU A 134 7.38 8.56 -17.02
N VAL A 135 7.72 9.14 -15.88
CA VAL A 135 6.79 9.34 -14.74
C VAL A 135 5.58 10.15 -15.18
N GLU A 136 5.80 11.26 -15.91
CA GLU A 136 4.71 12.06 -16.47
C GLU A 136 3.84 11.23 -17.42
N SER A 137 4.46 10.49 -18.32
CA SER A 137 3.75 9.63 -19.28
C SER A 137 2.90 8.56 -18.58
N ILE A 138 3.42 7.96 -17.50
CA ILE A 138 2.70 6.97 -16.68
C ILE A 138 1.44 7.61 -16.07
N PHE A 139 1.57 8.76 -15.40
CA PHE A 139 0.42 9.44 -14.79
C PHE A 139 -0.54 10.07 -15.80
N ALA A 140 -0.05 10.45 -16.99
CA ALA A 140 -0.88 10.94 -18.08
C ALA A 140 -1.65 9.83 -18.83
N ASN A 141 -1.24 8.56 -18.69
CA ASN A 141 -1.94 7.44 -19.30
C ASN A 141 -3.39 7.38 -18.79
N PRO A 142 -4.41 7.32 -19.67
CA PRO A 142 -5.82 7.35 -19.26
C PRO A 142 -6.21 6.24 -18.26
N VAL A 143 -5.59 5.06 -18.34
CA VAL A 143 -5.87 3.94 -17.42
C VAL A 143 -5.33 4.26 -16.04
N THR A 144 -4.10 4.73 -15.94
CA THR A 144 -3.48 5.14 -14.67
C THR A 144 -4.16 6.38 -14.10
N ASN A 145 -4.38 7.40 -14.93
CA ASN A 145 -4.95 8.69 -14.52
C ASN A 145 -6.37 8.58 -13.98
N LYS A 146 -7.13 7.55 -14.39
CA LYS A 146 -8.47 7.27 -13.85
C LYS A 146 -8.44 7.14 -12.32
N TYR A 147 -7.38 6.58 -11.77
CA TYR A 147 -7.25 6.27 -10.33
C TYR A 147 -6.16 7.08 -9.64
N PHE A 148 -5.07 7.40 -10.34
CA PHE A 148 -3.87 8.00 -9.78
C PHE A 148 -3.40 9.16 -10.68
N GLN A 149 -3.38 10.38 -10.13
CA GLN A 149 -2.97 11.58 -10.86
C GLN A 149 -1.53 12.00 -10.57
N ASP A 150 -1.00 11.60 -9.41
CA ASP A 150 0.36 11.89 -8.95
C ASP A 150 0.72 10.97 -7.76
N PHE A 151 1.94 11.04 -7.29
CA PHE A 151 2.32 10.49 -5.98
C PHE A 151 1.63 11.24 -4.84
N ASP A 152 1.37 10.54 -3.73
CA ASP A 152 0.78 11.14 -2.53
C ASP A 152 1.67 12.26 -1.96
N SER A 153 1.07 13.35 -1.48
CA SER A 153 1.76 14.52 -0.95
C SER A 153 1.85 14.57 0.58
N GLU A 154 1.47 13.51 1.29
CA GLU A 154 1.33 13.52 2.75
C GLU A 154 2.69 13.70 3.47
N TYR A 155 3.75 13.06 2.97
CA TYR A 155 5.07 13.07 3.61
C TYR A 155 6.11 13.78 2.74
N MET A 156 6.16 15.12 2.83
CA MET A 156 7.07 15.94 2.03
C MET A 156 8.09 16.70 2.88
N LEU A 157 9.26 16.94 2.28
CA LEU A 157 10.23 17.91 2.78
C LEU A 157 9.79 19.34 2.43
N LYS A 158 10.18 20.31 3.24
CA LYS A 158 9.92 21.74 2.94
C LYS A 158 10.74 22.26 1.77
N LYS A 159 11.93 21.68 1.52
CA LYS A 159 12.86 22.07 0.48
C LYS A 159 13.37 20.83 -0.25
N VAL A 160 13.79 21.00 -1.49
CA VAL A 160 14.52 19.99 -2.26
C VAL A 160 15.78 19.59 -1.49
N PRO A 161 16.08 18.28 -1.35
CA PRO A 161 17.27 17.81 -0.67
C PRO A 161 18.56 18.30 -1.34
N GLN A 162 19.63 18.44 -0.55
CA GLN A 162 20.95 18.78 -1.06
C GLN A 162 21.41 17.73 -2.10
N GLY A 163 21.99 18.20 -3.19
CA GLY A 163 22.47 17.36 -4.30
C GLY A 163 21.43 17.15 -5.42
N PHE A 164 20.24 17.73 -5.28
CA PHE A 164 19.21 17.75 -6.33
C PHE A 164 18.91 19.18 -6.79
N PRO A 165 18.53 19.40 -8.06
CA PRO A 165 18.23 20.73 -8.60
C PRO A 165 16.94 21.28 -7.97
N ALA A 166 17.05 22.49 -7.39
CA ALA A 166 15.91 23.14 -6.74
C ALA A 166 14.95 23.81 -7.75
N ASP A 167 15.42 24.06 -8.95
CA ASP A 167 14.70 24.65 -10.09
C ASP A 167 14.12 23.59 -11.05
N PHE A 168 14.14 22.33 -10.67
CA PHE A 168 13.50 21.25 -11.43
C PHE A 168 12.00 21.48 -11.48
N GLU A 169 11.40 21.32 -12.67
CA GLU A 169 9.96 21.56 -12.91
C GLU A 169 9.08 20.77 -11.94
N HIS A 170 9.42 19.48 -11.72
CA HIS A 170 8.73 18.59 -10.78
C HIS A 170 9.45 18.51 -9.42
N ALA A 171 9.93 19.63 -8.91
CA ALA A 171 10.69 19.68 -7.64
C ALA A 171 9.93 19.02 -6.45
N ASP A 172 8.59 18.98 -6.51
CA ASP A 172 7.78 18.32 -5.48
C ASP A 172 7.98 16.82 -5.44
N TRP A 173 8.26 16.17 -6.57
CA TRP A 173 8.61 14.75 -6.57
C TRP A 173 9.90 14.48 -5.80
N LEU A 174 10.90 15.39 -5.86
CA LEU A 174 12.16 15.25 -5.13
C LEU A 174 12.01 15.51 -3.62
N LYS A 175 10.96 16.21 -3.19
CA LYS A 175 10.67 16.49 -1.77
C LYS A 175 9.98 15.34 -1.06
N ARG A 176 9.47 14.35 -1.77
CA ARG A 176 8.73 13.23 -1.18
C ARG A 176 9.63 12.40 -0.27
N LYS A 177 9.06 11.92 0.85
CA LYS A 177 9.71 10.97 1.78
C LYS A 177 9.24 9.53 1.54
N CYS A 178 8.13 9.39 0.82
CA CYS A 178 7.56 8.14 0.36
C CYS A 178 7.16 8.32 -1.09
N TYR A 179 7.32 7.29 -1.90
CA TYR A 179 6.81 7.26 -3.27
C TYR A 179 5.61 6.33 -3.31
N THR A 180 4.52 6.82 -2.73
CA THR A 180 3.22 6.13 -2.68
C THR A 180 2.21 6.88 -3.53
N PHE A 181 1.18 6.17 -3.92
CA PHE A 181 0.02 6.69 -4.63
C PHE A 181 -1.22 5.97 -4.12
N SER A 182 -2.36 6.65 -4.09
CA SER A 182 -3.58 6.09 -3.54
C SER A 182 -4.84 6.63 -4.20
N THR A 183 -5.92 5.86 -4.11
CA THR A 183 -7.26 6.27 -4.49
C THR A 183 -8.25 5.83 -3.40
N PRO A 184 -9.18 6.69 -2.97
CA PRO A 184 -10.18 6.32 -1.99
C PRO A 184 -11.18 5.32 -2.57
N LEU A 185 -11.68 4.44 -1.69
CA LEU A 185 -12.77 3.50 -1.99
C LEU A 185 -13.92 3.78 -1.02
N THR A 186 -15.16 3.67 -1.50
CA THR A 186 -16.30 3.75 -0.60
C THR A 186 -16.57 2.40 0.08
N ASP A 187 -17.26 2.43 1.22
CA ASP A 187 -17.69 1.22 1.92
C ASP A 187 -18.61 0.35 1.03
N GLU A 188 -19.43 0.98 0.16
CA GLU A 188 -20.27 0.28 -0.80
C GLU A 188 -19.44 -0.47 -1.84
N GLN A 189 -18.39 0.17 -2.39
CA GLN A 189 -17.50 -0.46 -3.37
C GLN A 189 -16.79 -1.69 -2.79
N VAL A 190 -16.27 -1.59 -1.58
CA VAL A 190 -15.58 -2.75 -0.95
C VAL A 190 -16.55 -3.84 -0.52
N CYS A 191 -17.84 -3.53 -0.30
CA CYS A 191 -18.88 -4.50 0.01
C CYS A 191 -19.53 -5.11 -1.22
N ALA A 192 -19.29 -4.60 -2.41
CA ALA A 192 -19.86 -5.10 -3.65
C ALA A 192 -19.34 -6.53 -3.95
N PRO A 193 -20.17 -7.40 -4.56
CA PRO A 193 -19.76 -8.77 -4.89
C PRO A 193 -18.57 -8.87 -5.85
N ASP A 194 -18.39 -7.86 -6.68
CA ASP A 194 -17.35 -7.71 -7.70
C ASP A 194 -16.14 -6.88 -7.21
N PHE A 195 -15.98 -6.71 -5.89
CA PHE A 195 -14.86 -5.93 -5.34
C PHE A 195 -13.49 -6.48 -5.77
N VAL A 196 -13.33 -7.79 -5.92
CA VAL A 196 -12.10 -8.40 -6.42
C VAL A 196 -11.80 -7.93 -7.85
N ASP A 197 -12.83 -7.80 -8.71
CA ASP A 197 -12.68 -7.29 -10.08
C ASP A 197 -12.23 -5.83 -10.06
N LEU A 198 -12.88 -4.99 -9.26
CA LEU A 198 -12.50 -3.58 -9.08
C LEU A 198 -11.06 -3.46 -8.55
N ALA A 199 -10.69 -4.21 -7.50
CA ALA A 199 -9.33 -4.19 -6.95
C ALA A 199 -8.27 -4.63 -7.98
N THR A 200 -8.62 -5.57 -8.86
CA THR A 200 -7.76 -6.04 -9.94
C THR A 200 -7.63 -4.96 -11.04
N GLU A 201 -8.73 -4.32 -11.43
CA GLU A 201 -8.71 -3.21 -12.39
C GLU A 201 -7.81 -2.06 -11.91
N ILE A 202 -7.93 -1.68 -10.62
CA ILE A 202 -7.09 -0.64 -10.02
C ILE A 202 -5.62 -1.09 -9.97
N ALA A 203 -5.35 -2.38 -9.72
CA ALA A 203 -4.00 -2.93 -9.75
C ALA A 203 -3.36 -2.86 -11.14
N TYR A 204 -4.11 -3.09 -12.21
CA TYR A 204 -3.63 -2.86 -13.58
C TYR A 204 -3.20 -1.42 -13.81
N ALA A 205 -3.95 -0.45 -13.31
CA ALA A 205 -3.61 0.97 -13.39
C ALA A 205 -2.38 1.33 -12.54
N ALA A 206 -2.17 0.63 -11.43
CA ALA A 206 -1.06 0.82 -10.49
C ALA A 206 0.27 0.20 -10.98
N LYS A 207 0.20 -0.86 -11.81
CA LYS A 207 1.37 -1.64 -12.22
C LYS A 207 2.48 -0.79 -12.84
N PRO A 208 2.22 0.08 -13.83
CA PRO A 208 3.29 0.88 -14.44
C PRO A 208 4.04 1.76 -13.44
N ILE A 209 3.35 2.29 -12.42
CA ILE A 209 3.98 3.09 -11.36
C ILE A 209 4.88 2.22 -10.48
N ASN A 210 4.40 1.02 -10.10
CA ASN A 210 5.19 0.07 -9.32
C ASN A 210 6.39 -0.45 -10.10
N ASP A 211 6.24 -0.75 -11.39
CA ASP A 211 7.32 -1.21 -12.27
C ASP A 211 8.43 -0.14 -12.35
N PHE A 212 8.06 1.12 -12.57
CA PHE A 212 8.99 2.24 -12.57
C PHE A 212 9.76 2.37 -11.23
N LEU A 213 9.05 2.34 -10.12
CA LEU A 213 9.67 2.44 -8.80
C LEU A 213 10.58 1.23 -8.49
N ASN A 214 10.18 0.04 -8.91
CA ASN A 214 10.92 -1.20 -8.68
C ASN A 214 12.17 -1.30 -9.56
N TYR A 215 12.20 -0.65 -10.74
CA TYR A 215 13.39 -0.56 -11.58
C TYR A 215 14.59 0.05 -10.84
N THR A 216 14.34 0.89 -9.83
CA THR A 216 15.39 1.42 -8.94
C THR A 216 16.27 0.31 -8.33
N PHE A 217 15.71 -0.86 -8.04
CA PHE A 217 16.47 -1.99 -7.48
C PHE A 217 17.32 -2.70 -8.53
N GLU A 218 16.93 -2.66 -9.78
CA GLU A 218 17.70 -3.22 -10.89
C GLU A 218 18.89 -2.32 -11.23
N GLU A 219 18.66 -1.01 -11.25
CA GLU A 219 19.66 -0.01 -11.58
C GLU A 219 20.70 0.22 -10.47
N TYR A 220 20.24 0.28 -9.20
CA TYR A 220 21.09 0.65 -8.04
C TYR A 220 21.43 -0.52 -7.11
N GLY A 221 20.88 -1.72 -7.36
CA GLY A 221 21.07 -2.90 -6.53
C GLY A 221 20.15 -2.96 -5.29
N GLU A 222 20.34 -3.99 -4.47
CA GLU A 222 19.56 -4.18 -3.26
C GLU A 222 20.01 -3.21 -2.15
N PHE A 223 19.04 -2.77 -1.36
CA PHE A 223 19.27 -1.84 -0.25
C PHE A 223 19.23 -2.61 1.08
N PRO A 224 20.07 -2.24 2.08
CA PRO A 224 20.07 -2.92 3.36
C PRO A 224 18.70 -2.80 4.04
N ASP A 225 18.25 -3.89 4.65
CA ASP A 225 16.98 -3.98 5.38
C ASP A 225 16.76 -2.80 6.32
N ARG A 226 15.49 -2.38 6.47
CA ARG A 226 15.08 -1.45 7.53
C ARG A 226 15.37 -2.10 8.89
N ARG A 227 16.37 -1.61 9.61
CA ARG A 227 16.61 -1.97 11.01
C ARG A 227 15.93 -1.00 11.94
#